data_ed84bdf9f0ddc75358dd2ded7696a35e
#
_entry.id   ed84bdf9f0ddc75358dd2ded7696a35e
#
_cell.length_a   1.000
_cell.length_b   1.000
_cell.length_c   1.000
_cell.angle_alpha   90.00
_cell.angle_beta   90.00
_cell.angle_gamma   90.00
#
_symmetry.space_group_name_H-M   'P 1'
#
loop_
_entity.id
_entity.type
_entity.pdbx_description
1 polymer ?
#
loop_
_entity_poly.entity_id
_entity_poly.type
_entity_poly.pdbx_seq_one_letter_code
_entity_poly.pdbx_strand_id
1 'polypeptide(L)'
;MTQEMFDRNTLILLGCGKMGSAMLKGWLTKGFDPKNIWVEDPHPSDWLIGTGVNVNLNLPPEPTFICIAIKPQMIPQILPKFSHYGNGLCVFLSIAAGVKISSFQALLGQKTPIIRAMPNTPAEIGLGITAQIANENVSKDAFEVAGKLLSAIGEVVSLNSEDQMDAVTGLSGSGPAYVFYLIDALAVAGHEQGLDKELAMKLAKMTVLGAGKLAASSSVVPTDLRVNVTSPNGTTEAGLNILMDNENGCLLYTSPSPRDV
;
A
#
# COMPACT_ATOMS: atom_id res chain seq x y z
N MET A 1 10.09 -9.57 -13.65
CA MET A 1 8.97 -9.37 -14.59
C MET A 1 9.53 -9.53 -16.00
N THR A 2 8.91 -10.33 -16.86
CA THR A 2 9.33 -10.48 -18.27
C THR A 2 8.60 -9.46 -19.12
N GLN A 3 9.25 -8.91 -20.17
CA GLN A 3 8.63 -7.99 -21.14
C GLN A 3 7.34 -8.58 -21.74
N GLU A 4 7.35 -9.86 -22.01
CA GLU A 4 6.20 -10.60 -22.55
C GLU A 4 4.93 -10.50 -21.67
N MET A 5 5.09 -10.38 -20.34
CA MET A 5 3.96 -10.18 -19.43
C MET A 5 3.34 -8.78 -19.60
N PHE A 6 4.17 -7.76 -19.84
CA PHE A 6 3.68 -6.40 -20.04
C PHE A 6 3.00 -6.22 -21.38
N ASP A 7 3.52 -6.85 -22.43
CA ASP A 7 3.01 -6.72 -23.80
C ASP A 7 1.63 -7.37 -23.98
N ARG A 8 1.28 -8.37 -23.14
CA ARG A 8 0.02 -9.11 -23.19
C ARG A 8 -1.10 -8.53 -22.34
N ASN A 9 -0.81 -7.60 -21.43
CA ASN A 9 -1.80 -7.07 -20.50
C ASN A 9 -2.21 -5.65 -20.88
N THR A 10 -3.50 -5.42 -20.85
CA THR A 10 -4.13 -4.11 -21.03
C THR A 10 -4.73 -3.69 -19.70
N LEU A 11 -4.29 -2.54 -19.18
CA LEU A 11 -4.68 -2.04 -17.87
C LEU A 11 -5.58 -0.82 -17.97
N ILE A 12 -6.64 -0.81 -17.17
CA ILE A 12 -7.39 0.41 -16.85
C ILE A 12 -7.11 0.76 -15.39
N LEU A 13 -6.69 1.99 -15.12
CA LEU A 13 -6.52 2.54 -13.78
C LEU A 13 -7.61 3.57 -13.52
N LEU A 14 -8.49 3.28 -12.55
CA LEU A 14 -9.53 4.19 -12.10
C LEU A 14 -9.00 5.02 -10.92
N GLY A 15 -8.71 6.28 -11.18
CA GLY A 15 -8.11 7.22 -10.23
C GLY A 15 -6.57 7.19 -10.22
N CYS A 16 -5.97 8.35 -10.39
CA CYS A 16 -4.53 8.55 -10.37
C CYS A 16 -4.11 9.53 -9.24
N GLY A 17 -4.73 9.36 -8.05
CA GLY A 17 -4.32 10.05 -6.82
C GLY A 17 -2.97 9.52 -6.32
N LYS A 18 -2.63 9.77 -5.04
CA LYS A 18 -1.31 9.38 -4.47
C LYS A 18 -0.94 7.91 -4.74
N MET A 19 -1.83 6.97 -4.42
CA MET A 19 -1.53 5.56 -4.59
C MET A 19 -1.61 5.11 -6.06
N GLY A 20 -2.63 5.58 -6.82
CA GLY A 20 -2.72 5.28 -8.25
C GLY A 20 -1.51 5.78 -9.04
N SER A 21 -1.00 6.98 -8.73
CA SER A 21 0.21 7.51 -9.36
C SER A 21 1.47 6.73 -8.96
N ALA A 22 1.57 6.27 -7.70
CA ALA A 22 2.68 5.40 -7.28
C ALA A 22 2.67 4.08 -8.06
N MET A 23 1.50 3.43 -8.21
CA MET A 23 1.35 2.22 -9.02
C MET A 23 1.73 2.46 -10.48
N LEU A 24 1.18 3.48 -11.10
CA LEU A 24 1.47 3.83 -12.50
C LEU A 24 2.96 4.11 -12.71
N LYS A 25 3.57 4.92 -11.83
CA LYS A 25 5.02 5.18 -11.88
C LYS A 25 5.83 3.89 -11.74
N GLY A 26 5.44 3.01 -10.84
CA GLY A 26 6.07 1.71 -10.66
C GLY A 26 5.99 0.85 -11.93
N TRP A 27 4.83 0.76 -12.57
CA TRP A 27 4.63 0.01 -13.81
C TRP A 27 5.49 0.56 -14.95
N LEU A 28 5.47 1.88 -15.17
CA LEU A 28 6.28 2.54 -16.20
C LEU A 28 7.79 2.34 -15.95
N THR A 29 8.24 2.46 -14.70
CA THR A 29 9.64 2.22 -14.32
C THR A 29 10.07 0.76 -14.57
N LYS A 30 9.14 -0.18 -14.44
CA LYS A 30 9.38 -1.61 -14.71
C LYS A 30 9.26 -1.97 -16.20
N GLY A 31 8.99 -1.00 -17.09
CA GLY A 31 8.96 -1.16 -18.53
C GLY A 31 7.60 -1.54 -19.11
N PHE A 32 6.50 -1.31 -18.38
CA PHE A 32 5.17 -1.47 -18.96
C PHE A 32 4.96 -0.42 -20.06
N ASP A 33 4.48 -0.84 -21.24
CA ASP A 33 4.23 0.08 -22.35
C ASP A 33 3.08 1.04 -21.98
N PRO A 34 3.31 2.35 -21.93
CA PRO A 34 2.26 3.31 -21.61
C PRO A 34 1.05 3.22 -22.55
N LYS A 35 1.22 2.76 -23.78
CA LYS A 35 0.11 2.58 -24.75
C LYS A 35 -0.88 1.49 -24.34
N ASN A 36 -0.47 0.56 -23.47
CA ASN A 36 -1.31 -0.51 -22.93
C ASN A 36 -1.96 -0.14 -21.59
N ILE A 37 -1.86 1.14 -21.17
CA ILE A 37 -2.45 1.65 -19.92
C ILE A 37 -3.45 2.76 -20.24
N TRP A 38 -4.67 2.62 -19.72
CA TRP A 38 -5.72 3.65 -19.71
C TRP A 38 -5.91 4.16 -18.31
N VAL A 39 -6.04 5.46 -18.14
CA VAL A 39 -6.26 6.10 -16.85
C VAL A 39 -7.51 6.97 -16.91
N GLU A 40 -8.47 6.65 -16.05
CA GLU A 40 -9.68 7.47 -15.84
C GLU A 40 -9.49 8.30 -14.56
N ASP A 41 -9.28 9.60 -14.73
CA ASP A 41 -9.15 10.55 -13.63
C ASP A 41 -9.82 11.89 -14.01
N PRO A 42 -10.78 12.40 -13.22
CA PRO A 42 -11.46 13.65 -13.54
C PRO A 42 -10.56 14.90 -13.42
N HIS A 43 -9.42 14.77 -12.73
CA HIS A 43 -8.47 15.86 -12.49
C HIS A 43 -7.03 15.40 -12.75
N PRO A 44 -6.69 15.04 -14.02
CA PRO A 44 -5.36 14.52 -14.33
C PRO A 44 -4.28 15.59 -14.06
N SER A 45 -3.22 15.19 -13.39
CA SER A 45 -2.06 16.06 -13.17
C SER A 45 -1.22 16.22 -14.45
N ASP A 46 -0.42 17.30 -14.53
CA ASP A 46 0.52 17.52 -15.65
C ASP A 46 1.50 16.36 -15.81
N TRP A 47 1.93 15.76 -14.67
CA TRP A 47 2.77 14.57 -14.70
C TRP A 47 2.05 13.40 -15.41
N LEU A 48 0.78 13.14 -15.06
CA LEU A 48 0.02 12.05 -15.69
C LEU A 48 -0.11 12.26 -17.20
N ILE A 49 -0.44 13.47 -17.62
CA ILE A 49 -0.57 13.83 -19.05
C ILE A 49 0.76 13.60 -19.78
N GLY A 50 1.90 13.88 -19.14
CA GLY A 50 3.24 13.72 -19.71
C GLY A 50 3.76 12.27 -19.76
N THR A 51 3.04 11.26 -19.21
CA THR A 51 3.52 9.87 -19.15
C THR A 51 3.38 9.10 -20.47
N GLY A 52 2.53 9.55 -21.39
CA GLY A 52 2.23 8.87 -22.64
C GLY A 52 1.19 7.75 -22.53
N VAL A 53 0.55 7.58 -21.37
CA VAL A 53 -0.62 6.67 -21.20
C VAL A 53 -1.88 7.28 -21.80
N ASN A 54 -2.91 6.48 -22.00
CA ASN A 54 -4.19 6.92 -22.54
C ASN A 54 -5.03 7.53 -21.40
N VAL A 55 -5.06 8.87 -21.29
CA VAL A 55 -5.78 9.58 -20.21
C VAL A 55 -7.16 10.01 -20.69
N ASN A 56 -8.21 9.54 -20.00
CA ASN A 56 -9.62 9.88 -20.29
C ASN A 56 -10.02 9.68 -21.76
N LEU A 57 -9.44 8.64 -22.39
CA LEU A 57 -9.75 8.25 -23.76
C LEU A 57 -10.74 7.07 -23.77
N ASN A 58 -11.27 6.75 -24.97
CA ASN A 58 -12.12 5.57 -25.12
C ASN A 58 -11.42 4.33 -24.59
N LEU A 59 -12.09 3.63 -23.68
CA LEU A 59 -11.56 2.45 -23.01
C LEU A 59 -11.48 1.25 -23.98
N PRO A 60 -10.48 0.36 -23.77
CA PRO A 60 -10.36 -0.85 -24.58
C PRO A 60 -11.55 -1.80 -24.31
N PRO A 61 -12.03 -2.53 -25.32
CA PRO A 61 -13.17 -3.42 -25.16
C PRO A 61 -12.89 -4.63 -24.25
N GLU A 62 -11.65 -5.09 -24.20
CA GLU A 62 -11.22 -6.28 -23.48
C GLU A 62 -9.98 -6.01 -22.62
N PRO A 63 -10.10 -5.22 -21.52
CA PRO A 63 -8.99 -5.02 -20.62
C PRO A 63 -8.69 -6.29 -19.84
N THR A 64 -7.41 -6.54 -19.55
CA THR A 64 -7.00 -7.67 -18.71
C THR A 64 -7.24 -7.37 -17.23
N PHE A 65 -6.92 -6.13 -16.81
CA PHE A 65 -7.12 -5.66 -15.44
C PHE A 65 -7.77 -4.29 -15.40
N ILE A 66 -8.68 -4.11 -14.44
CA ILE A 66 -9.19 -2.81 -14.01
C ILE A 66 -8.73 -2.58 -12.57
N CYS A 67 -7.79 -1.65 -12.39
CA CYS A 67 -7.25 -1.29 -11.09
C CYS A 67 -8.09 -0.16 -10.48
N ILE A 68 -8.75 -0.41 -9.34
CA ILE A 68 -9.63 0.53 -8.64
C ILE A 68 -8.80 1.26 -7.58
N ALA A 69 -8.38 2.50 -7.90
CA ALA A 69 -7.59 3.37 -7.03
C ALA A 69 -8.32 4.67 -6.66
N ILE A 70 -9.64 4.65 -6.70
CA ILE A 70 -10.53 5.74 -6.25
C ILE A 70 -10.86 5.60 -4.76
N LYS A 71 -11.29 6.70 -4.14
CA LYS A 71 -11.73 6.68 -2.74
C LYS A 71 -12.91 5.74 -2.54
N PRO A 72 -13.00 5.00 -1.41
CA PRO A 72 -14.07 4.05 -1.13
C PRO A 72 -15.49 4.63 -1.32
N GLN A 73 -15.70 5.87 -0.91
CA GLN A 73 -16.98 6.57 -1.00
C GLN A 73 -17.46 6.81 -2.44
N MET A 74 -16.53 6.79 -3.42
CA MET A 74 -16.84 7.01 -4.83
C MET A 74 -17.21 5.71 -5.56
N ILE A 75 -16.90 4.55 -4.99
CA ILE A 75 -17.09 3.24 -5.62
C ILE A 75 -18.55 3.00 -6.04
N PRO A 76 -19.59 3.22 -5.19
CA PRO A 76 -20.97 2.98 -5.58
C PRO A 76 -21.46 3.83 -6.76
N GLN A 77 -20.85 4.99 -6.98
CA GLN A 77 -21.24 5.91 -8.06
C GLN A 77 -20.51 5.65 -9.36
N ILE A 78 -19.24 5.23 -9.27
CA ILE A 78 -18.34 5.09 -10.42
C ILE A 78 -18.37 3.66 -10.97
N LEU A 79 -18.25 2.67 -10.10
CA LEU A 79 -18.02 1.29 -10.51
C LEU A 79 -19.15 0.65 -11.33
N PRO A 80 -20.46 0.97 -11.15
CA PRO A 80 -21.51 0.45 -11.99
C PRO A 80 -21.34 0.73 -13.50
N LYS A 81 -20.63 1.81 -13.87
CA LYS A 81 -20.31 2.14 -15.28
C LYS A 81 -19.41 1.10 -15.93
N PHE A 82 -18.67 0.32 -15.13
CA PHE A 82 -17.73 -0.71 -15.55
C PHE A 82 -18.30 -2.13 -15.43
N SER A 83 -19.59 -2.26 -15.06
CA SER A 83 -20.24 -3.58 -14.88
C SER A 83 -20.28 -4.42 -16.14
N HIS A 84 -20.22 -3.81 -17.32
CA HIS A 84 -20.13 -4.52 -18.60
C HIS A 84 -18.83 -5.32 -18.79
N TYR A 85 -17.76 -5.02 -18.03
CA TYR A 85 -16.55 -5.83 -17.94
C TYR A 85 -16.64 -6.95 -16.89
N GLY A 86 -17.69 -6.92 -16.05
CA GLY A 86 -17.92 -7.92 -15.01
C GLY A 86 -18.37 -9.27 -15.55
N ASN A 87 -18.32 -10.31 -14.69
CA ASN A 87 -18.67 -11.71 -15.05
C ASN A 87 -17.89 -12.32 -16.21
N GLY A 88 -16.78 -11.69 -16.62
CA GLY A 88 -15.92 -12.12 -17.71
C GLY A 88 -14.52 -12.47 -17.27
N LEU A 89 -13.55 -12.34 -18.19
CA LEU A 89 -12.14 -12.62 -17.92
C LEU A 89 -11.37 -11.42 -17.34
N CYS A 90 -11.96 -10.22 -17.37
CA CYS A 90 -11.33 -9.02 -16.81
C CYS A 90 -11.25 -9.11 -15.29
N VAL A 91 -10.07 -8.91 -14.75
CA VAL A 91 -9.82 -8.95 -13.31
C VAL A 91 -9.92 -7.55 -12.70
N PHE A 92 -10.73 -7.39 -11.68
CA PHE A 92 -10.82 -6.14 -10.92
C PHE A 92 -9.88 -6.21 -9.71
N LEU A 93 -8.84 -5.38 -9.73
CA LEU A 93 -7.86 -5.24 -8.65
C LEU A 93 -8.17 -3.98 -7.84
N SER A 94 -8.72 -4.11 -6.65
CA SER A 94 -9.04 -2.97 -5.79
C SER A 94 -8.00 -2.73 -4.72
N ILE A 95 -7.57 -1.47 -4.57
CA ILE A 95 -6.76 -1.00 -3.43
C ILE A 95 -7.56 -0.13 -2.46
N ALA A 96 -8.89 -0.11 -2.57
CA ALA A 96 -9.75 0.68 -1.71
C ALA A 96 -9.86 0.08 -0.31
N ALA A 97 -9.44 0.83 0.71
CA ALA A 97 -9.52 0.40 2.09
C ALA A 97 -10.99 0.20 2.54
N GLY A 98 -11.22 -0.81 3.37
CA GLY A 98 -12.53 -1.06 4.01
C GLY A 98 -13.63 -1.63 3.09
N VAL A 99 -13.40 -1.79 1.78
CA VAL A 99 -14.41 -2.33 0.85
C VAL A 99 -14.18 -3.82 0.63
N LYS A 100 -15.19 -4.61 0.96
CA LYS A 100 -15.14 -6.08 0.85
C LYS A 100 -15.35 -6.55 -0.59
N ILE A 101 -14.82 -7.74 -0.91
CA ILE A 101 -15.02 -8.44 -2.19
C ILE A 101 -16.51 -8.56 -2.52
N SER A 102 -17.34 -8.92 -1.55
CA SER A 102 -18.79 -9.03 -1.73
C SER A 102 -19.47 -7.73 -2.19
N SER A 103 -18.97 -6.57 -1.78
CA SER A 103 -19.47 -5.27 -2.24
C SER A 103 -19.16 -5.03 -3.71
N PHE A 104 -18.00 -5.44 -4.17
CA PHE A 104 -17.64 -5.38 -5.60
C PHE A 104 -18.48 -6.35 -6.42
N GLN A 105 -18.70 -7.58 -5.93
CA GLN A 105 -19.55 -8.57 -6.59
C GLN A 105 -21.00 -8.08 -6.74
N ALA A 106 -21.52 -7.36 -5.74
CA ALA A 106 -22.86 -6.77 -5.83
C ALA A 106 -22.99 -5.73 -6.94
N LEU A 107 -21.90 -5.00 -7.26
CA LEU A 107 -21.89 -3.93 -8.28
C LEU A 107 -21.51 -4.44 -9.68
N LEU A 108 -20.67 -5.46 -9.77
CA LEU A 108 -20.06 -5.93 -11.02
C LEU A 108 -20.60 -7.28 -11.48
N GLY A 109 -21.29 -8.01 -10.60
CA GLY A 109 -21.79 -9.36 -10.85
C GLY A 109 -21.01 -10.44 -10.10
N GLN A 110 -21.73 -11.50 -9.72
CA GLN A 110 -21.25 -12.56 -8.80
C GLN A 110 -20.06 -13.37 -9.35
N LYS A 111 -19.93 -13.49 -10.68
CA LYS A 111 -18.85 -14.25 -11.34
C LYS A 111 -17.63 -13.40 -11.68
N THR A 112 -17.61 -12.13 -11.29
CA THR A 112 -16.50 -11.23 -11.57
C THR A 112 -15.24 -11.66 -10.80
N PRO A 113 -14.08 -11.83 -11.48
CA PRO A 113 -12.80 -12.04 -10.82
C PRO A 113 -12.36 -10.77 -10.07
N ILE A 114 -12.22 -10.87 -8.75
CA ILE A 114 -11.90 -9.72 -7.89
C ILE A 114 -10.71 -10.06 -7.01
N ILE A 115 -9.71 -9.16 -7.02
CA ILE A 115 -8.59 -9.14 -6.12
C ILE A 115 -8.71 -7.90 -5.24
N ARG A 116 -8.67 -8.09 -3.94
CA ARG A 116 -8.57 -7.01 -2.97
C ARG A 116 -7.13 -6.90 -2.51
N ALA A 117 -6.56 -5.71 -2.56
CA ALA A 117 -5.21 -5.43 -2.14
C ALA A 117 -5.17 -4.25 -1.18
N MET A 118 -4.21 -4.25 -0.27
CA MET A 118 -3.99 -3.17 0.70
C MET A 118 -2.51 -2.78 0.69
N PRO A 119 -2.11 -1.81 -0.15
CA PRO A 119 -0.79 -1.20 -0.13
C PRO A 119 -0.66 -0.19 1.01
N ASN A 120 0.56 0.34 1.20
CA ASN A 120 0.82 1.43 2.12
C ASN A 120 1.65 2.55 1.46
N THR A 121 1.75 3.71 2.13
CA THR A 121 2.34 4.93 1.53
C THR A 121 3.82 4.84 1.13
N PRO A 122 4.72 4.02 1.73
CA PRO A 122 6.07 3.83 1.21
C PRO A 122 6.14 3.27 -0.22
N ALA A 123 5.03 2.85 -0.79
CA ALA A 123 4.86 2.54 -2.21
C ALA A 123 5.34 3.68 -3.14
N GLU A 124 5.23 4.95 -2.71
CA GLU A 124 5.69 6.12 -3.48
C GLU A 124 7.19 6.05 -3.84
N ILE A 125 7.97 5.34 -3.03
CA ILE A 125 9.41 5.15 -3.23
C ILE A 125 9.79 3.68 -3.50
N GLY A 126 8.81 2.83 -3.82
CA GLY A 126 9.04 1.41 -4.11
C GLY A 126 9.37 0.54 -2.90
N LEU A 127 9.14 1.04 -1.69
CA LEU A 127 9.39 0.36 -0.41
C LEU A 127 8.07 0.05 0.33
N GLY A 128 6.97 -0.04 -0.38
CA GLY A 128 5.68 -0.44 0.18
C GLY A 128 5.63 -1.93 0.52
N ILE A 129 4.61 -2.29 1.29
CA ILE A 129 4.15 -3.67 1.40
C ILE A 129 2.67 -3.71 1.06
N THR A 130 2.28 -4.68 0.23
CA THR A 130 0.90 -4.86 -0.20
C THR A 130 0.42 -6.25 0.16
N ALA A 131 -0.64 -6.35 0.95
CA ALA A 131 -1.35 -7.60 1.12
C ALA A 131 -2.40 -7.76 0.03
N GLN A 132 -2.57 -8.99 -0.50
CA GLN A 132 -3.59 -9.30 -1.51
C GLN A 132 -4.38 -10.56 -1.17
N ILE A 133 -5.63 -10.59 -1.62
CA ILE A 133 -6.50 -11.77 -1.58
C ILE A 133 -7.45 -11.73 -2.78
N ALA A 134 -7.87 -12.90 -3.24
CA ALA A 134 -8.77 -13.05 -4.38
C ALA A 134 -10.04 -13.82 -4.01
N ASN A 135 -11.11 -13.60 -4.79
CA ASN A 135 -12.25 -14.52 -4.77
C ASN A 135 -11.97 -15.77 -5.63
N GLU A 136 -12.86 -16.74 -5.57
CA GLU A 136 -12.79 -18.01 -6.27
C GLU A 136 -12.82 -17.89 -7.80
N ASN A 137 -13.25 -16.75 -8.33
CA ASN A 137 -13.35 -16.51 -9.79
C ASN A 137 -12.01 -16.11 -10.40
N VAL A 138 -10.99 -15.78 -9.59
CA VAL A 138 -9.66 -15.40 -10.06
C VAL A 138 -8.82 -16.64 -10.34
N SER A 139 -8.29 -16.77 -11.56
CA SER A 139 -7.36 -17.84 -11.88
C SER A 139 -6.01 -17.65 -11.18
N LYS A 140 -5.26 -18.76 -10.99
CA LYS A 140 -3.92 -18.69 -10.40
C LYS A 140 -2.99 -17.78 -11.19
N ASP A 141 -3.01 -17.89 -12.51
CA ASP A 141 -2.17 -17.06 -13.38
C ASP A 141 -2.50 -15.57 -13.24
N ALA A 142 -3.79 -15.22 -13.19
CA ALA A 142 -4.23 -13.83 -12.99
C ALA A 142 -3.81 -13.31 -11.60
N PHE A 143 -3.88 -14.14 -10.56
CA PHE A 143 -3.44 -13.77 -9.22
C PHE A 143 -1.93 -13.52 -9.16
N GLU A 144 -1.13 -14.34 -9.83
CA GLU A 144 0.31 -14.14 -9.94
C GLU A 144 0.65 -12.87 -10.74
N VAL A 145 -0.06 -12.59 -11.84
CA VAL A 145 0.11 -11.35 -12.60
C VAL A 145 -0.22 -10.14 -11.75
N ALA A 146 -1.32 -10.16 -10.99
CA ALA A 146 -1.68 -9.10 -10.06
C ALA A 146 -0.58 -8.87 -9.00
N GLY A 147 -0.03 -9.95 -8.43
CA GLY A 147 1.09 -9.88 -7.51
C GLY A 147 2.32 -9.20 -8.14
N LYS A 148 2.60 -9.49 -9.40
CA LYS A 148 3.69 -8.83 -10.15
C LYS A 148 3.39 -7.35 -10.41
N LEU A 149 2.15 -6.97 -10.74
CA LEU A 149 1.74 -5.57 -10.89
C LEU A 149 1.92 -4.80 -9.56
N LEU A 150 1.52 -5.41 -8.44
CA LEU A 150 1.67 -4.83 -7.11
C LEU A 150 3.13 -4.76 -6.66
N SER A 151 3.98 -5.71 -7.07
CA SER A 151 5.41 -5.70 -6.74
C SER A 151 6.20 -4.54 -7.36
N ALA A 152 5.60 -3.80 -8.27
CA ALA A 152 6.19 -2.57 -8.80
C ALA A 152 6.30 -1.46 -7.74
N ILE A 153 5.57 -1.56 -6.64
CA ILE A 153 5.54 -0.57 -5.56
C ILE A 153 6.09 -1.10 -4.22
N GLY A 154 6.63 -2.31 -4.19
CA GLY A 154 7.22 -2.91 -2.99
C GLY A 154 6.98 -4.42 -2.88
N GLU A 155 7.03 -4.95 -1.66
CA GLU A 155 6.78 -6.36 -1.40
C GLU A 155 5.29 -6.70 -1.45
N VAL A 156 4.97 -7.96 -1.77
CA VAL A 156 3.59 -8.46 -1.85
C VAL A 156 3.47 -9.73 -1.02
N VAL A 157 2.41 -9.78 -0.19
CA VAL A 157 2.05 -10.94 0.60
C VAL A 157 0.61 -11.37 0.28
N SER A 158 0.36 -12.66 0.26
CA SER A 158 -0.99 -13.20 0.05
C SER A 158 -1.62 -13.60 1.38
N LEU A 159 -2.89 -13.25 1.56
CA LEU A 159 -3.66 -13.60 2.74
C LEU A 159 -4.43 -14.91 2.53
N ASN A 160 -4.69 -15.63 3.63
CA ASN A 160 -5.50 -16.86 3.61
C ASN A 160 -7.01 -16.58 3.77
N SER A 161 -7.38 -15.40 4.31
CA SER A 161 -8.77 -15.00 4.52
C SER A 161 -8.92 -13.47 4.36
N GLU A 162 -10.04 -13.03 3.79
CA GLU A 162 -10.36 -11.60 3.67
C GLU A 162 -10.50 -10.92 5.04
N ASP A 163 -10.89 -11.66 6.08
CA ASP A 163 -11.01 -11.12 7.44
C ASP A 163 -9.67 -10.62 8.03
N GLN A 164 -8.54 -11.10 7.50
CA GLN A 164 -7.22 -10.60 7.89
C GLN A 164 -6.93 -9.18 7.36
N MET A 165 -7.71 -8.69 6.40
CA MET A 165 -7.44 -7.40 5.73
C MET A 165 -7.57 -6.20 6.68
N ASP A 166 -8.43 -6.28 7.68
CA ASP A 166 -8.58 -5.20 8.67
C ASP A 166 -7.34 -5.12 9.58
N ALA A 167 -6.81 -6.27 10.00
CA ALA A 167 -5.54 -6.33 10.75
C ALA A 167 -4.37 -5.80 9.92
N VAL A 168 -4.30 -6.14 8.63
CA VAL A 168 -3.31 -5.58 7.69
C VAL A 168 -3.45 -4.06 7.59
N THR A 169 -4.67 -3.55 7.51
CA THR A 169 -4.93 -2.10 7.44
C THR A 169 -4.40 -1.39 8.69
N GLY A 170 -4.70 -1.93 9.88
CA GLY A 170 -4.21 -1.38 11.16
C GLY A 170 -2.68 -1.46 11.30
N LEU A 171 -2.08 -2.59 10.87
CA LEU A 171 -0.64 -2.82 11.02
C LEU A 171 0.19 -2.09 9.95
N SER A 172 -0.03 -2.38 8.68
CA SER A 172 0.82 -1.89 7.59
C SER A 172 0.23 -0.71 6.84
N GLY A 173 -1.09 -0.65 6.68
CA GLY A 173 -1.78 0.48 6.05
C GLY A 173 -1.61 1.77 6.86
N SER A 174 -1.90 1.72 8.16
CA SER A 174 -1.76 2.84 9.10
C SER A 174 -0.34 2.99 9.66
N GLY A 175 0.46 1.92 9.65
CA GLY A 175 1.79 1.87 10.24
C GLY A 175 2.73 3.03 9.88
N PRO A 176 2.78 3.51 8.64
CA PRO A 176 3.61 4.67 8.29
C PRO A 176 3.31 5.92 9.13
N ALA A 177 2.03 6.15 9.49
CA ALA A 177 1.66 7.28 10.34
C ALA A 177 2.26 7.17 11.75
N TYR A 178 2.32 5.96 12.30
CA TYR A 178 2.94 5.71 13.61
C TYR A 178 4.45 5.96 13.57
N VAL A 179 5.09 5.56 12.48
CA VAL A 179 6.52 5.81 12.25
C VAL A 179 6.80 7.31 12.11
N PHE A 180 5.96 8.06 11.38
CA PHE A 180 6.11 9.51 11.26
C PHE A 180 5.93 10.21 12.61
N TYR A 181 4.94 9.79 13.41
CA TYR A 181 4.77 10.30 14.76
C TYR A 181 6.00 10.01 15.65
N LEU A 182 6.57 8.79 15.56
CA LEU A 182 7.80 8.46 16.29
C LEU A 182 8.97 9.37 15.91
N ILE A 183 9.12 9.66 14.60
CA ILE A 183 10.16 10.58 14.12
C ILE A 183 9.98 11.97 14.72
N ASP A 184 8.74 12.49 14.71
CA ASP A 184 8.43 13.81 15.28
C ASP A 184 8.70 13.84 16.78
N ALA A 185 8.27 12.82 17.54
CA ALA A 185 8.50 12.72 18.97
C ALA A 185 9.98 12.69 19.32
N LEU A 186 10.80 11.91 18.60
CA LEU A 186 12.24 11.87 18.76
C LEU A 186 12.91 13.22 18.46
N ALA A 187 12.45 13.91 17.41
CA ALA A 187 12.99 15.22 17.05
C ALA A 187 12.66 16.29 18.12
N VAL A 188 11.43 16.29 18.63
CA VAL A 188 11.01 17.18 19.73
C VAL A 188 11.86 16.92 20.98
N ALA A 189 11.96 15.66 21.41
CA ALA A 189 12.77 15.30 22.57
C ALA A 189 14.24 15.73 22.41
N GLY A 190 14.83 15.52 21.24
CA GLY A 190 16.20 15.96 20.95
C GLY A 190 16.36 17.48 21.05
N HIS A 191 15.38 18.23 20.55
CA HIS A 191 15.37 19.69 20.65
C HIS A 191 15.27 20.18 22.11
N GLU A 192 14.41 19.57 22.91
CA GLU A 192 14.27 19.89 24.35
C GLU A 192 15.55 19.59 25.15
N GLN A 193 16.37 18.66 24.67
CA GLN A 193 17.69 18.37 25.24
C GLN A 193 18.81 19.30 24.69
N GLY A 194 18.46 20.34 23.93
CA GLY A 194 19.39 21.39 23.48
C GLY A 194 19.96 21.21 22.06
N LEU A 195 19.49 20.24 21.29
CA LEU A 195 19.87 20.14 19.89
C LEU A 195 19.14 21.20 19.04
N ASP A 196 19.81 21.67 18.00
CA ASP A 196 19.15 22.46 16.95
C ASP A 196 18.01 21.66 16.30
N LYS A 197 16.91 22.34 15.93
CA LYS A 197 15.71 21.70 15.36
C LYS A 197 15.99 20.89 14.10
N GLU A 198 16.82 21.43 13.21
CA GLU A 198 17.15 20.74 11.94
C GLU A 198 18.02 19.52 12.21
N LEU A 199 18.98 19.65 13.13
CA LEU A 199 19.84 18.53 13.55
C LEU A 199 19.03 17.44 14.24
N ALA A 200 18.14 17.79 15.18
CA ALA A 200 17.27 16.84 15.88
C ALA A 200 16.38 16.07 14.89
N MET A 201 15.74 16.76 13.94
CA MET A 201 14.92 16.14 12.90
C MET A 201 15.74 15.23 11.99
N LYS A 202 16.93 15.63 11.60
CA LYS A 202 17.83 14.80 10.76
C LYS A 202 18.25 13.54 11.49
N LEU A 203 18.64 13.64 12.76
CA LEU A 203 19.00 12.49 13.58
C LEU A 203 17.83 11.52 13.76
N ALA A 204 16.62 12.03 14.07
CA ALA A 204 15.43 11.21 14.23
C ALA A 204 15.09 10.42 12.96
N LYS A 205 15.05 11.10 11.78
CA LYS A 205 14.79 10.45 10.48
C LYS A 205 15.81 9.35 10.17
N MET A 206 17.10 9.64 10.34
CA MET A 206 18.15 8.68 10.02
C MET A 206 18.22 7.52 11.00
N THR A 207 17.88 7.74 12.27
CA THR A 207 17.77 6.68 13.27
C THR A 207 16.67 5.70 12.92
N VAL A 208 15.46 6.18 12.60
CA VAL A 208 14.33 5.33 12.25
C VAL A 208 14.59 4.60 10.93
N LEU A 209 15.11 5.30 9.91
CA LEU A 209 15.48 4.68 8.63
C LEU A 209 16.51 3.57 8.82
N GLY A 210 17.58 3.84 9.57
CA GLY A 210 18.67 2.88 9.84
C GLY A 210 18.19 1.67 10.62
N ALA A 211 17.42 1.88 11.68
CA ALA A 211 16.87 0.81 12.50
C ALA A 211 15.90 -0.07 11.70
N GLY A 212 14.99 0.53 10.91
CA GLY A 212 14.07 -0.21 10.05
C GLY A 212 14.79 -1.04 9.00
N LYS A 213 15.80 -0.46 8.33
CA LYS A 213 16.60 -1.18 7.33
C LYS A 213 17.42 -2.32 7.96
N LEU A 214 18.00 -2.10 9.15
CA LEU A 214 18.73 -3.14 9.89
C LEU A 214 17.77 -4.28 10.27
N ALA A 215 16.63 -3.98 10.81
CA ALA A 215 15.61 -4.99 11.17
C ALA A 215 15.14 -5.81 9.95
N ALA A 216 14.91 -5.15 8.81
CA ALA A 216 14.49 -5.82 7.58
C ALA A 216 15.58 -6.71 6.96
N SER A 217 16.86 -6.37 7.12
CA SER A 217 17.98 -7.12 6.55
C SER A 217 18.58 -8.18 7.49
N SER A 218 18.18 -8.18 8.75
CA SER A 218 18.72 -9.08 9.79
C SER A 218 17.86 -10.34 9.92
N SER A 219 18.52 -11.46 10.19
CA SER A 219 17.86 -12.69 10.67
C SER A 219 17.55 -12.66 12.18
N VAL A 220 18.09 -11.67 12.91
CA VAL A 220 17.85 -11.48 14.34
C VAL A 220 16.49 -10.80 14.53
N VAL A 221 15.67 -11.35 15.39
CA VAL A 221 14.34 -10.79 15.68
C VAL A 221 14.43 -9.41 16.33
N PRO A 222 13.48 -8.49 16.10
CA PRO A 222 13.53 -7.13 16.62
C PRO A 222 13.69 -7.02 18.14
N THR A 223 13.16 -7.99 18.89
CA THR A 223 13.34 -8.06 20.37
C THR A 223 14.83 -8.18 20.74
N ASP A 224 15.55 -9.06 20.07
CA ASP A 224 16.97 -9.27 20.38
C ASP A 224 17.83 -8.12 19.84
N LEU A 225 17.47 -7.53 18.68
CA LEU A 225 18.13 -6.30 18.21
C LEU A 225 18.01 -5.18 19.23
N ARG A 226 16.83 -5.01 19.87
CA ARG A 226 16.61 -4.05 20.94
C ARG A 226 17.49 -4.35 22.16
N VAL A 227 17.55 -5.61 22.61
CA VAL A 227 18.38 -6.03 23.74
C VAL A 227 19.86 -5.74 23.46
N ASN A 228 20.32 -6.04 22.26
CA ASN A 228 21.73 -5.85 21.87
C ASN A 228 22.21 -4.38 21.91
N VAL A 229 21.31 -3.41 21.83
CA VAL A 229 21.62 -1.97 21.91
C VAL A 229 21.26 -1.36 23.29
N THR A 230 20.89 -2.20 24.28
CA THR A 230 20.45 -1.76 25.60
C THR A 230 21.52 -2.12 26.65
N SER A 231 22.32 -1.15 27.03
CA SER A 231 23.30 -1.33 28.13
C SER A 231 22.62 -1.15 29.49
N PRO A 232 22.97 -1.99 30.49
CA PRO A 232 22.45 -1.83 31.84
C PRO A 232 22.76 -0.43 32.41
N ASN A 233 21.78 0.20 33.05
CA ASN A 233 21.83 1.55 33.58
C ASN A 233 22.14 2.66 32.56
N GLY A 234 21.95 2.35 31.25
CA GLY A 234 22.19 3.30 30.17
C GLY A 234 20.94 4.11 29.78
N THR A 235 21.13 5.12 28.92
CA THR A 235 20.05 5.98 28.42
C THR A 235 18.99 5.20 27.64
N THR A 236 19.40 4.14 26.93
CA THR A 236 18.48 3.27 26.17
C THR A 236 17.53 2.53 27.11
N GLU A 237 18.04 1.96 28.20
CA GLU A 237 17.21 1.28 29.21
C GLU A 237 16.20 2.24 29.85
N ALA A 238 16.67 3.44 30.27
CA ALA A 238 15.78 4.45 30.83
C ALA A 238 14.66 4.87 29.88
N GLY A 239 14.96 5.08 28.62
CA GLY A 239 13.95 5.38 27.57
C GLY A 239 12.98 4.24 27.33
N LEU A 240 13.47 2.99 27.24
CA LEU A 240 12.63 1.80 27.06
C LEU A 240 11.70 1.55 28.25
N ASN A 241 12.12 1.83 29.49
CA ASN A 241 11.25 1.69 30.66
C ASN A 241 10.02 2.58 30.58
N ILE A 242 10.12 3.77 29.92
CA ILE A 242 8.98 4.65 29.69
C ILE A 242 8.15 4.15 28.50
N LEU A 243 8.80 3.82 27.38
CA LEU A 243 8.10 3.39 26.14
C LEU A 243 7.40 2.03 26.31
N MET A 244 7.86 1.19 27.21
CA MET A 244 7.32 -0.15 27.48
C MET A 244 6.49 -0.22 28.76
N ASP A 245 6.20 0.92 29.39
CA ASP A 245 5.33 0.98 30.56
C ASP A 245 3.91 0.47 30.21
N ASN A 246 3.39 -0.42 31.05
CA ASN A 246 2.08 -1.04 30.84
C ASN A 246 0.90 -0.06 30.89
N GLU A 247 1.08 1.09 31.55
CA GLU A 247 0.02 2.10 31.70
C GLU A 247 0.03 3.16 30.60
N ASN A 248 1.21 3.49 30.04
CA ASN A 248 1.39 4.63 29.15
C ASN A 248 2.13 4.30 27.83
N GLY A 249 2.77 3.14 27.74
CA GLY A 249 3.69 2.80 26.63
C GLY A 249 3.07 2.03 25.48
N CYS A 250 1.87 1.49 25.60
CA CYS A 250 1.31 0.56 24.60
C CYS A 250 0.51 1.26 23.50
N LEU A 251 1.20 1.80 22.51
CA LEU A 251 0.58 2.51 21.37
C LEU A 251 -0.17 1.60 20.36
N LEU A 252 0.10 0.30 20.33
CA LEU A 252 -0.38 -0.57 19.24
C LEU A 252 -1.53 -1.50 19.63
N TYR A 253 -1.69 -1.85 20.90
CA TYR A 253 -2.79 -2.72 21.33
C TYR A 253 -4.15 -2.02 21.39
N THR A 254 -4.16 -0.68 21.34
CA THR A 254 -5.37 0.14 21.40
C THR A 254 -5.74 0.76 20.05
N SER A 255 -5.05 0.39 18.96
CA SER A 255 -5.39 0.89 17.64
C SER A 255 -6.75 0.31 17.22
N PRO A 256 -7.80 1.15 17.08
CA PRO A 256 -9.13 0.66 16.72
C PRO A 256 -9.10 0.03 15.33
N SER A 257 -9.86 -1.05 15.17
CA SER A 257 -10.13 -1.61 13.85
C SER A 257 -10.85 -0.54 12.98
N PRO A 258 -10.63 -0.50 11.67
CA PRO A 258 -11.43 0.34 10.76
C PRO A 258 -12.95 0.13 10.87
N ARG A 259 -13.38 -0.95 11.55
CA ARG A 259 -14.81 -1.24 11.84
C ARG A 259 -15.34 -0.50 13.05
N ASP A 260 -14.47 0.06 13.87
CA ASP A 260 -14.84 0.69 15.16
C ASP A 260 -14.93 2.22 15.06
N VAL A 261 -14.81 2.78 13.83
CA VAL A 261 -14.84 4.22 13.55
C VAL A 261 -15.99 4.57 12.62
#